data_10154cb9d41242827ecefb056ddebc00
#
_entry.id   10154cb9d41242827ecefb056ddebc00
#
_cell.length_a   1.000
_cell.length_b   1.000
_cell.length_c   1.000
_cell.angle_alpha   90.00
_cell.angle_beta   90.00
_cell.angle_gamma   90.00
#
_symmetry.space_group_name_H-M   'P 1'
#
loop_
_entity.id
_entity.type
_entity.pdbx_description
1 polymer ?
#
loop_
_entity_poly.entity_id
_entity_poly.type
_entity_poly.pdbx_seq_one_letter_code
_entity_poly.pdbx_strand_id
1 'polypeptide(L)'
;EYLNLVDTAPLPVPCQQAFDIGTGTGVLAAILAHRGIKKVIATDNSQRALDCAQKNINQLDMKNAVTIMNADLYPADETGKADLIVCNPPWLPARPSSVLESAVYDDGSKMLKGYLNGLKAHLSDHGEGWLILSDFAEHLGLRTREELQGWITAAGLRVIDKLDTKATHQKTLDINDPLHVARKAEV
;
A
#
# COMPACT_ATOMS: atom_id res chain seq x y z
N GLU A 1 -9.29 -9.95 -0.78
CA GLU A 1 -9.94 -9.60 0.48
C GLU A 1 -9.62 -8.14 0.86
N TYR A 2 -8.36 -7.74 0.97
CA TYR A 2 -8.00 -6.35 1.32
C TYR A 2 -8.54 -5.31 0.32
N LEU A 3 -8.71 -5.66 -0.95
CA LEU A 3 -9.32 -4.76 -1.94
C LEU A 3 -10.76 -4.40 -1.55
N ASN A 4 -11.53 -5.36 -1.01
CA ASN A 4 -12.88 -5.09 -0.51
C ASN A 4 -12.84 -4.13 0.68
N LEU A 5 -11.86 -4.25 1.58
CA LEU A 5 -11.71 -3.31 2.68
C LEU A 5 -11.43 -1.90 2.17
N VAL A 6 -10.51 -1.76 1.21
CA VAL A 6 -10.21 -0.45 0.60
C VAL A 6 -11.43 0.12 -0.14
N ASP A 7 -12.26 -0.74 -0.75
CA ASP A 7 -13.47 -0.32 -1.45
C ASP A 7 -14.61 0.10 -0.50
N THR A 8 -14.68 -0.44 0.70
CA THR A 8 -15.83 -0.27 1.60
C THR A 8 -15.54 0.53 2.86
N ALA A 9 -14.29 0.61 3.34
CA ALA A 9 -13.93 1.38 4.53
C ALA A 9 -14.34 2.86 4.40
N PRO A 10 -14.83 3.51 5.47
CA PRO A 10 -15.19 4.92 5.42
C PRO A 10 -14.03 5.79 4.97
N LEU A 11 -14.24 6.65 3.97
CA LEU A 11 -13.25 7.64 3.55
C LEU A 11 -13.19 8.79 4.55
N PRO A 12 -12.03 9.43 4.75
CA PRO A 12 -11.95 10.70 5.47
C PRO A 12 -12.85 11.74 4.80
N VAL A 13 -13.37 12.67 5.58
CA VAL A 13 -14.26 13.72 5.07
C VAL A 13 -13.70 15.10 5.42
N PRO A 14 -13.37 15.92 4.41
CA PRO A 14 -13.48 15.68 2.96
C PRO A 14 -12.40 14.74 2.43
N CYS A 15 -12.62 14.11 1.26
CA CYS A 15 -11.61 13.34 0.53
C CYS A 15 -11.60 13.77 -0.95
N GLN A 16 -10.80 14.76 -1.30
CA GLN A 16 -10.71 15.31 -2.65
C GLN A 16 -9.48 14.79 -3.42
N GLN A 17 -8.37 14.57 -2.71
CA GLN A 17 -7.12 14.11 -3.27
C GLN A 17 -6.60 12.90 -2.51
N ALA A 18 -6.18 11.87 -3.22
CA ALA A 18 -5.53 10.71 -2.65
C ALA A 18 -4.20 10.38 -3.35
N PHE A 19 -3.28 9.76 -2.62
CA PHE A 19 -2.07 9.16 -3.17
C PHE A 19 -2.10 7.64 -2.99
N ASP A 20 -1.65 6.93 -4.01
CA ASP A 20 -1.40 5.48 -3.99
C ASP A 20 0.10 5.25 -4.15
N ILE A 21 0.78 4.94 -3.05
CA ILE A 21 2.24 4.84 -2.97
C ILE A 21 2.70 3.42 -3.28
N GLY A 22 3.54 3.27 -4.30
CA GLY A 22 3.93 1.96 -4.82
C GLY A 22 2.75 1.27 -5.51
N THR A 23 2.15 1.97 -6.45
CA THR A 23 0.86 1.60 -7.07
C THR A 23 0.87 0.26 -7.81
N GLY A 24 2.05 -0.22 -8.23
CA GLY A 24 2.18 -1.49 -8.95
C GLY A 24 1.32 -1.54 -10.21
N THR A 25 0.22 -2.26 -10.17
CA THR A 25 -0.72 -2.40 -11.29
C THR A 25 -1.77 -1.29 -11.38
N GLY A 26 -1.80 -0.36 -10.43
CA GLY A 26 -2.80 0.72 -10.37
C GLY A 26 -4.14 0.32 -9.75
N VAL A 27 -4.25 -0.85 -9.14
CA VAL A 27 -5.54 -1.36 -8.66
C VAL A 27 -6.12 -0.52 -7.51
N LEU A 28 -5.29 -0.09 -6.54
CA LEU A 28 -5.76 0.76 -5.45
C LEU A 28 -6.17 2.14 -5.96
N ALA A 29 -5.35 2.75 -6.83
CA ALA A 29 -5.70 4.00 -7.48
C ALA A 29 -7.03 3.93 -8.24
N ALA A 30 -7.28 2.83 -8.95
CA ALA A 30 -8.55 2.60 -9.65
C ALA A 30 -9.73 2.48 -8.68
N ILE A 31 -9.59 1.76 -7.56
CA ILE A 31 -10.62 1.67 -6.52
C ILE A 31 -10.92 3.05 -5.94
N LEU A 32 -9.90 3.82 -5.59
CA LEU A 32 -10.07 5.16 -5.02
C LEU A 32 -10.82 6.10 -5.99
N ALA A 33 -10.46 6.05 -7.28
CA ALA A 33 -11.16 6.82 -8.32
C ALA A 33 -12.61 6.34 -8.50
N HIS A 34 -12.85 5.00 -8.49
CA HIS A 34 -14.19 4.43 -8.54
C HIS A 34 -15.07 4.89 -7.37
N ARG A 35 -14.49 5.06 -6.20
CA ARG A 35 -15.17 5.59 -4.99
C ARG A 35 -15.46 7.10 -5.05
N GLY A 36 -15.12 7.76 -6.16
CA GLY A 36 -15.45 9.15 -6.42
C GLY A 36 -14.38 10.17 -6.00
N ILE A 37 -13.17 9.72 -5.62
CA ILE A 37 -12.05 10.64 -5.37
C ILE A 37 -11.61 11.23 -6.71
N LYS A 38 -11.67 12.56 -6.83
CA LYS A 38 -11.51 13.25 -8.11
C LYS A 38 -10.07 13.36 -8.58
N LYS A 39 -9.12 13.33 -7.64
CA LYS A 39 -7.70 13.44 -7.95
C LYS A 39 -6.92 12.35 -7.20
N VAL A 40 -6.47 11.35 -7.91
CA VAL A 40 -5.63 10.26 -7.40
C VAL A 40 -4.28 10.32 -8.08
N ILE A 41 -3.21 10.46 -7.29
CA ILE A 41 -1.83 10.39 -7.77
C ILE A 41 -1.28 9.02 -7.39
N ALA A 42 -0.92 8.23 -8.38
CA ALA A 42 -0.39 6.89 -8.21
C ALA A 42 1.10 6.87 -8.55
N THR A 43 1.94 6.57 -7.57
CA THR A 43 3.40 6.61 -7.71
C THR A 43 4.01 5.22 -7.71
N ASP A 44 5.07 5.05 -8.47
CA ASP A 44 5.96 3.87 -8.41
C ASP A 44 7.33 4.28 -8.95
N ASN A 45 8.39 3.58 -8.56
CA ASN A 45 9.73 3.79 -9.11
C ASN A 45 10.11 2.77 -10.20
N SER A 46 9.27 1.76 -10.44
CA SER A 46 9.42 0.74 -11.46
C SER A 46 8.72 1.15 -12.75
N GLN A 47 9.46 1.41 -13.83
CA GLN A 47 8.86 1.74 -15.14
C GLN A 47 7.86 0.67 -15.61
N ARG A 48 8.15 -0.61 -15.36
CA ARG A 48 7.26 -1.71 -15.69
C ARG A 48 5.92 -1.61 -14.93
N ALA A 49 5.95 -1.24 -13.66
CA ALA A 49 4.74 -1.03 -12.85
C ALA A 49 3.94 0.15 -13.39
N LEU A 50 4.60 1.28 -13.66
CA LEU A 50 3.97 2.48 -14.23
C LEU A 50 3.29 2.20 -15.58
N ASP A 51 3.96 1.47 -16.49
CA ASP A 51 3.39 1.10 -17.78
C ASP A 51 2.14 0.21 -17.63
N CYS A 52 2.19 -0.74 -16.67
CA CYS A 52 1.06 -1.59 -16.34
C CYS A 52 -0.11 -0.78 -15.76
N ALA A 53 0.16 0.07 -14.77
CA ALA A 53 -0.85 0.94 -14.17
C ALA A 53 -1.48 1.86 -15.21
N GLN A 54 -0.67 2.52 -16.05
CA GLN A 54 -1.18 3.40 -17.10
C GLN A 54 -2.10 2.69 -18.08
N LYS A 55 -1.73 1.47 -18.49
CA LYS A 55 -2.57 0.64 -19.36
C LYS A 55 -3.91 0.31 -18.70
N ASN A 56 -3.89 -0.10 -17.44
CA ASN A 56 -5.10 -0.46 -16.69
C ASN A 56 -6.02 0.76 -16.48
N ILE A 57 -5.47 1.90 -16.08
CA ILE A 57 -6.21 3.15 -15.89
C ILE A 57 -6.85 3.62 -17.20
N ASN A 58 -6.15 3.49 -18.33
CA ASN A 58 -6.69 3.81 -19.65
C ASN A 58 -7.83 2.86 -20.05
N GLN A 59 -7.69 1.55 -19.79
CA GLN A 59 -8.73 0.55 -20.08
C GLN A 59 -10.00 0.75 -19.25
N LEU A 60 -9.86 1.28 -18.01
CA LEU A 60 -10.96 1.60 -17.11
C LEU A 60 -11.57 3.00 -17.36
N ASP A 61 -11.03 3.76 -18.33
CA ASP A 61 -11.41 5.15 -18.64
C ASP A 61 -11.31 6.11 -17.42
N MET A 62 -10.31 5.87 -16.56
CA MET A 62 -10.10 6.64 -15.32
C MET A 62 -8.99 7.70 -15.43
N LYS A 63 -8.47 7.97 -16.63
CA LYS A 63 -7.36 8.93 -16.89
C LYS A 63 -7.63 10.36 -16.43
N ASN A 64 -8.91 10.74 -16.27
CA ASN A 64 -9.28 12.06 -15.80
C ASN A 64 -9.21 12.20 -14.27
N ALA A 65 -9.26 11.07 -13.54
CA ALA A 65 -9.20 11.03 -12.09
C ALA A 65 -7.84 10.55 -11.58
N VAL A 66 -7.13 9.69 -12.33
CA VAL A 66 -5.88 9.07 -11.91
C VAL A 66 -4.71 9.56 -12.76
N THR A 67 -3.68 10.05 -12.09
CA THR A 67 -2.39 10.42 -12.71
C THR A 67 -1.32 9.42 -12.25
N ILE A 68 -0.63 8.80 -13.19
CA ILE A 68 0.50 7.90 -12.92
C ILE A 68 1.80 8.71 -12.96
N MET A 69 2.62 8.56 -11.93
CA MET A 69 3.84 9.36 -11.76
C MET A 69 5.03 8.50 -11.34
N ASN A 70 6.18 8.69 -11.97
CA ASN A 70 7.43 8.10 -11.50
C ASN A 70 7.93 8.88 -10.29
N ALA A 71 7.99 8.22 -9.14
CA ALA A 71 8.55 8.78 -7.91
C ALA A 71 9.05 7.66 -6.99
N ASP A 72 10.07 7.97 -6.21
CA ASP A 72 10.49 7.11 -5.10
C ASP A 72 9.66 7.46 -3.87
N LEU A 73 8.59 6.70 -3.68
CA LEU A 73 7.51 6.89 -2.70
C LEU A 73 6.60 8.07 -3.05
N TYR A 74 6.81 9.23 -2.49
CA TYR A 74 5.87 10.35 -2.55
C TYR A 74 6.02 11.21 -3.82
N PRO A 75 4.93 11.80 -4.32
CA PRO A 75 5.02 12.78 -5.39
C PRO A 75 5.73 14.05 -4.91
N ALA A 76 6.15 14.89 -5.84
CA ALA A 76 6.80 16.16 -5.53
C ALA A 76 5.87 17.10 -4.73
N ASP A 77 6.45 18.00 -3.92
CA ASP A 77 5.74 18.89 -3.00
C ASP A 77 4.70 19.78 -3.70
N GLU A 78 4.95 20.20 -4.94
CA GLU A 78 4.00 20.99 -5.74
C GLU A 78 2.69 20.27 -6.06
N THR A 79 2.63 18.96 -5.86
CA THR A 79 1.39 18.18 -6.01
C THR A 79 0.35 18.52 -4.94
N GLY A 80 0.79 19.07 -3.82
CA GLY A 80 -0.02 19.41 -2.66
C GLY A 80 -0.24 18.20 -1.74
N LYS A 81 -1.03 18.40 -0.70
CA LYS A 81 -1.33 17.40 0.34
C LYS A 81 -2.53 16.56 -0.04
N ALA A 82 -2.53 15.31 0.42
CA ALA A 82 -3.61 14.36 0.20
C ALA A 82 -4.47 14.18 1.45
N ASP A 83 -5.76 13.94 1.24
CA ASP A 83 -6.70 13.60 2.31
C ASP A 83 -6.64 12.11 2.66
N LEU A 84 -6.16 11.30 1.71
CA LEU A 84 -5.93 9.89 1.91
C LEU A 84 -4.64 9.46 1.21
N ILE A 85 -3.78 8.75 1.93
CA ILE A 85 -2.58 8.14 1.34
C ILE A 85 -2.61 6.65 1.62
N VAL A 86 -2.72 5.84 0.58
CA VAL A 86 -2.73 4.38 0.68
C VAL A 86 -1.38 3.80 0.27
N CYS A 87 -0.98 2.72 0.90
CA CYS A 87 0.19 1.94 0.52
C CYS A 87 -0.02 0.46 0.82
N ASN A 88 0.29 -0.38 -0.16
CA ASN A 88 0.41 -1.82 -0.01
C ASN A 88 1.87 -2.21 -0.29
N PRO A 89 2.79 -2.01 0.67
CA PRO A 89 4.20 -2.29 0.46
C PRO A 89 4.46 -3.79 0.37
N PRO A 90 5.62 -4.22 -0.10
CA PRO A 90 6.04 -5.61 0.02
C PRO A 90 6.04 -6.03 1.51
N TRP A 91 5.54 -7.23 1.79
CA TRP A 91 5.25 -7.62 3.18
C TRP A 91 6.44 -8.24 3.93
N LEU A 92 7.41 -8.78 3.19
CA LEU A 92 8.55 -9.50 3.77
C LEU A 92 9.82 -8.65 3.79
N PRO A 93 10.41 -8.38 4.96
CA PRO A 93 11.65 -7.58 5.09
C PRO A 93 12.90 -8.40 4.77
N ALA A 94 12.98 -8.96 3.56
CA ALA A 94 14.11 -9.74 3.07
C ALA A 94 14.62 -9.18 1.74
N ARG A 95 15.81 -9.60 1.32
CA ARG A 95 16.40 -9.14 0.05
C ARG A 95 15.78 -9.88 -1.13
N PRO A 96 15.22 -9.16 -2.11
CA PRO A 96 14.79 -9.79 -3.34
C PRO A 96 15.99 -10.30 -4.13
N SER A 97 15.88 -11.49 -4.72
CA SER A 97 16.88 -12.06 -5.63
C SER A 97 16.57 -11.76 -7.10
N SER A 98 15.38 -11.20 -7.38
CA SER A 98 14.94 -10.80 -8.71
C SER A 98 14.00 -9.59 -8.67
N VAL A 99 13.82 -8.95 -9.83
CA VAL A 99 12.87 -7.81 -9.98
C VAL A 99 11.42 -8.23 -9.69
N LEU A 100 11.06 -9.49 -9.91
CA LEU A 100 9.73 -10.01 -9.58
C LEU A 100 9.54 -10.18 -8.07
N GLU A 101 10.60 -10.53 -7.38
CA GLU A 101 10.57 -10.69 -5.93
C GLU A 101 10.51 -9.36 -5.18
N SER A 102 10.93 -8.24 -5.78
CA SER A 102 10.80 -6.91 -5.18
C SER A 102 9.34 -6.51 -4.92
N ALA A 103 8.36 -7.18 -5.53
CA ALA A 103 6.94 -7.00 -5.22
C ALA A 103 6.52 -7.68 -3.90
N VAL A 104 7.35 -8.56 -3.35
CA VAL A 104 7.08 -9.34 -2.12
C VAL A 104 8.08 -9.02 -1.01
N TYR A 105 9.31 -8.65 -1.37
CA TYR A 105 10.41 -8.43 -0.44
C TYR A 105 10.82 -6.96 -0.38
N ASP A 106 10.88 -6.42 0.82
CA ASP A 106 11.33 -5.05 1.15
C ASP A 106 12.54 -5.10 2.07
N ASP A 107 13.74 -5.06 1.51
CA ASP A 107 15.01 -5.16 2.27
C ASP A 107 15.06 -4.18 3.44
N GLY A 108 15.01 -4.72 4.66
CA GLY A 108 15.02 -3.94 5.89
C GLY A 108 13.78 -3.08 6.10
N SER A 109 12.66 -3.40 5.44
CA SER A 109 11.40 -2.62 5.47
C SER A 109 11.59 -1.16 5.06
N LYS A 110 12.41 -0.90 4.04
CA LYS A 110 12.74 0.46 3.59
C LYS A 110 11.53 1.21 3.04
N MET A 111 10.74 0.54 2.19
CA MET A 111 9.53 1.11 1.63
C MET A 111 8.50 1.41 2.71
N LEU A 112 8.25 0.44 3.61
CA LEU A 112 7.33 0.61 4.74
C LEU A 112 7.74 1.78 5.64
N LYS A 113 9.01 1.84 6.03
CA LYS A 113 9.54 2.95 6.86
C LYS A 113 9.48 4.29 6.13
N GLY A 114 9.84 4.31 4.85
CA GLY A 114 9.74 5.51 4.02
C GLY A 114 8.31 6.02 3.91
N TYR A 115 7.34 5.11 3.69
CA TYR A 115 5.93 5.46 3.72
C TYR A 115 5.53 6.10 5.06
N LEU A 116 5.81 5.46 6.19
CA LEU A 116 5.46 5.99 7.50
C LEU A 116 6.09 7.37 7.77
N ASN A 117 7.37 7.53 7.46
CA ASN A 117 8.09 8.77 7.69
C ASN A 117 7.60 9.94 6.83
N GLY A 118 7.11 9.67 5.62
CA GLY A 118 6.60 10.72 4.72
C GLY A 118 5.16 11.13 4.98
N LEU A 119 4.34 10.31 5.66
CA LEU A 119 2.91 10.56 5.83
C LEU A 119 2.61 11.95 6.36
N LYS A 120 3.25 12.35 7.46
CA LYS A 120 2.99 13.64 8.13
C LYS A 120 3.23 14.86 7.23
N ALA A 121 4.22 14.78 6.34
CA ALA A 121 4.54 15.87 5.42
C ALA A 121 3.50 15.99 4.28
N HIS A 122 2.93 14.86 3.85
CA HIS A 122 2.09 14.79 2.66
C HIS A 122 0.58 14.70 2.95
N LEU A 123 0.17 14.44 4.20
CA LEU A 123 -1.23 14.44 4.60
C LEU A 123 -1.75 15.86 4.84
N SER A 124 -2.99 16.12 4.44
CA SER A 124 -3.75 17.28 4.91
C SER A 124 -4.03 17.18 6.41
N ASP A 125 -4.52 18.26 7.03
CA ASP A 125 -4.71 18.31 8.50
C ASP A 125 -5.71 17.27 9.01
N HIS A 126 -6.62 16.81 8.15
CA HIS A 126 -7.62 15.78 8.44
C HIS A 126 -7.37 14.48 7.69
N GLY A 127 -6.22 14.39 7.02
CA GLY A 127 -5.88 13.25 6.17
C GLY A 127 -5.52 12.00 6.95
N GLU A 128 -5.72 10.86 6.31
CA GLU A 128 -5.43 9.54 6.85
C GLU A 128 -4.43 8.79 5.98
N GLY A 129 -3.55 8.02 6.63
CA GLY A 129 -2.69 7.05 5.97
C GLY A 129 -3.26 5.64 6.13
N TRP A 130 -3.53 4.95 5.02
CA TRP A 130 -3.98 3.56 5.04
C TRP A 130 -2.83 2.63 4.64
N LEU A 131 -2.38 1.83 5.59
CA LEU A 131 -1.33 0.83 5.38
C LEU A 131 -1.97 -0.56 5.27
N ILE A 132 -1.77 -1.19 4.12
CA ILE A 132 -2.20 -2.58 3.88
C ILE A 132 -1.00 -3.47 4.15
N LEU A 133 -1.10 -4.32 5.15
CA LEU A 133 0.03 -5.14 5.58
C LEU A 133 -0.46 -6.51 6.05
N SER A 134 0.26 -7.56 5.65
CA SER A 134 0.08 -8.89 6.21
C SER A 134 0.91 -9.04 7.49
N ASP A 135 0.43 -9.81 8.44
CA ASP A 135 1.19 -10.24 9.61
C ASP A 135 2.13 -11.44 9.33
N PHE A 136 2.23 -11.82 8.05
CA PHE A 136 3.07 -12.92 7.59
C PHE A 136 4.54 -12.79 8.02
N ALA A 137 5.09 -11.55 7.99
CA ALA A 137 6.44 -11.28 8.48
C ALA A 137 6.57 -11.53 9.99
N GLU A 138 5.52 -11.28 10.76
CA GLU A 138 5.49 -11.57 12.21
C GLU A 138 5.51 -13.09 12.45
N HIS A 139 4.71 -13.85 11.72
CA HIS A 139 4.69 -15.32 11.80
C HIS A 139 6.01 -15.98 11.38
N LEU A 140 6.76 -15.34 10.49
CA LEU A 140 8.09 -15.80 10.08
C LEU A 140 9.22 -15.31 11.02
N GLY A 141 8.91 -14.49 12.04
CA GLY A 141 9.91 -13.90 12.93
C GLY A 141 10.84 -12.89 12.25
N LEU A 142 10.42 -12.31 11.11
CA LEU A 142 11.19 -11.34 10.32
C LEU A 142 10.94 -9.89 10.75
N ARG A 143 9.84 -9.64 11.42
CA ARG A 143 9.46 -8.36 12.01
C ARG A 143 8.54 -8.64 13.20
N THR A 144 8.62 -7.85 14.26
CA THR A 144 7.65 -7.94 15.35
C THR A 144 6.59 -6.84 15.24
N ARG A 145 5.46 -7.05 15.93
CA ARG A 145 4.41 -6.04 16.04
C ARG A 145 4.90 -4.81 16.81
N GLU A 146 5.74 -5.00 17.80
CA GLU A 146 6.36 -3.93 18.59
C GLU A 146 7.28 -3.06 17.74
N GLU A 147 8.06 -3.66 16.84
CA GLU A 147 8.89 -2.92 15.89
C GLU A 147 8.04 -2.04 14.97
N LEU A 148 6.98 -2.59 14.39
CA LEU A 148 6.05 -1.82 13.55
C LEU A 148 5.43 -0.65 14.33
N GLN A 149 4.95 -0.91 15.55
CA GLN A 149 4.37 0.12 16.40
C GLN A 149 5.41 1.19 16.79
N GLY A 150 6.65 0.77 17.02
CA GLY A 150 7.77 1.67 17.28
C GLY A 150 8.03 2.61 16.09
N TRP A 151 8.02 2.10 14.86
CA TRP A 151 8.20 2.92 13.65
C TRP A 151 7.06 3.92 13.44
N ILE A 152 5.81 3.49 13.66
CA ILE A 152 4.63 4.37 13.59
C ILE A 152 4.77 5.52 14.60
N THR A 153 5.11 5.20 15.84
CA THR A 153 5.28 6.19 16.92
C THR A 153 6.45 7.13 16.64
N ALA A 154 7.59 6.59 16.17
CA ALA A 154 8.78 7.39 15.81
C ALA A 154 8.51 8.37 14.66
N ALA A 155 7.63 8.00 13.70
CA ALA A 155 7.16 8.88 12.63
C ALA A 155 6.17 9.97 13.12
N GLY A 156 5.84 10.00 14.40
CA GLY A 156 4.87 10.94 14.98
C GLY A 156 3.42 10.65 14.58
N LEU A 157 3.12 9.39 14.28
CA LEU A 157 1.82 8.90 13.86
C LEU A 157 1.15 8.11 15.01
N ARG A 158 -0.14 7.92 14.88
CA ARG A 158 -0.93 7.03 15.75
C ARG A 158 -1.87 6.17 14.91
N VAL A 159 -2.08 4.94 15.30
CA VAL A 159 -3.12 4.10 14.71
C VAL A 159 -4.47 4.60 15.24
N ILE A 160 -5.39 4.93 14.35
CA ILE A 160 -6.75 5.39 14.69
C ILE A 160 -7.76 4.27 14.57
N ASP A 161 -7.51 3.30 13.69
CA ASP A 161 -8.36 2.13 13.49
C ASP A 161 -7.56 0.98 12.88
N LYS A 162 -8.08 -0.25 12.99
CA LYS A 162 -7.52 -1.46 12.40
C LYS A 162 -8.64 -2.34 11.88
N LEU A 163 -8.59 -2.63 10.59
CA LEU A 163 -9.51 -3.55 9.94
C LEU A 163 -8.76 -4.83 9.56
N ASP A 164 -9.23 -5.96 10.05
CA ASP A 164 -8.65 -7.26 9.75
C ASP A 164 -9.45 -7.99 8.67
N THR A 165 -8.76 -8.68 7.79
CA THR A 165 -9.35 -9.61 6.82
C THR A 165 -8.51 -10.87 6.73
N LYS A 166 -9.16 -11.98 6.41
CA LYS A 166 -8.46 -13.27 6.26
C LYS A 166 -8.11 -13.51 4.81
N ALA A 167 -6.91 -14.06 4.58
CA ALA A 167 -6.52 -14.50 3.25
C ALA A 167 -7.32 -15.75 2.85
N THR A 168 -8.05 -15.66 1.72
CA THR A 168 -8.83 -16.77 1.16
C THR A 168 -8.19 -17.34 -0.13
N HIS A 169 -6.95 -16.95 -0.42
CA HIS A 169 -6.26 -17.35 -1.63
C HIS A 169 -5.93 -18.86 -1.63
N GLN A 170 -6.13 -19.54 -2.77
CA GLN A 170 -5.89 -20.98 -2.88
C GLN A 170 -4.48 -21.43 -2.44
N LYS A 171 -3.45 -20.59 -2.64
CA LYS A 171 -2.10 -20.88 -2.16
C LYS A 171 -1.96 -20.97 -0.64
N THR A 172 -2.86 -20.34 0.14
CA THR A 172 -2.84 -20.50 1.60
C THR A 172 -3.26 -21.90 2.04
N LEU A 173 -3.97 -22.62 1.17
CA LEU A 173 -4.44 -23.97 1.39
C LEU A 173 -3.53 -25.03 0.77
N ASP A 174 -2.48 -24.65 0.02
CA ASP A 174 -1.56 -25.61 -0.62
C ASP A 174 -0.59 -26.19 0.42
N ILE A 175 -0.82 -27.44 0.78
CA ILE A 175 -0.03 -28.20 1.76
C ILE A 175 1.44 -28.42 1.30
N ASN A 176 1.72 -28.31 0.00
CA ASN A 176 3.05 -28.47 -0.58
C ASN A 176 3.82 -27.14 -0.65
N ASP A 177 3.20 -26.01 -0.35
CA ASP A 177 3.90 -24.72 -0.26
C ASP A 177 4.87 -24.75 0.94
N PRO A 178 6.17 -24.50 0.74
CA PRO A 178 7.17 -24.47 1.83
C PRO A 178 6.80 -23.49 2.96
N LEU A 179 5.96 -22.49 2.67
CA LEU A 179 5.47 -21.48 3.61
C LEU A 179 4.09 -21.79 4.17
N HIS A 180 3.55 -23.02 3.90
CA HIS A 180 2.19 -23.40 4.28
C HIS A 180 1.88 -23.17 5.78
N VAL A 181 2.81 -23.53 6.66
CA VAL A 181 2.63 -23.42 8.11
C VAL A 181 2.47 -21.96 8.53
N ALA A 182 3.31 -21.06 8.00
CA ALA A 182 3.24 -19.63 8.28
C ALA A 182 1.96 -19.02 7.66
N ARG A 183 1.61 -19.39 6.44
CA ARG A 183 0.38 -18.93 5.77
C ARG A 183 -0.89 -19.43 6.45
N LYS A 184 -0.87 -20.62 7.04
CA LYS A 184 -2.00 -21.16 7.79
C LYS A 184 -2.29 -20.37 9.06
N ALA A 185 -1.30 -19.72 9.64
CA ALA A 185 -1.45 -18.87 10.81
C ALA A 185 -2.16 -17.52 10.48
N GLU A 186 -2.14 -17.09 9.20
CA GLU A 186 -2.87 -15.90 8.72
C GLU A 186 -4.39 -16.13 8.57
N VAL A 187 -4.86 -17.38 8.68
CA VAL A 187 -6.28 -17.76 8.41
C VAL A 187 -7.14 -17.75 9.71
#